data_3cf950ab14cc4038c84060630e191440
#
_entry.id   3cf950ab14cc4038c84060630e191440
#
_cell.length_a   1.000
_cell.length_b   1.000
_cell.length_c   1.000
_cell.angle_alpha   90.00
_cell.angle_beta   90.00
_cell.angle_gamma   90.00
#
_symmetry.space_group_name_H-M   'P 1'
#
loop_
_entity.id
_entity.type
_entity.pdbx_description
1 polymer ?
#
loop_
_entity_poly.entity_id
_entity_poly.type
_entity_poly.pdbx_seq_one_letter_code
_entity_poly.pdbx_strand_id
1 'polypeptide(L)'
;MARCVICGKRAVRRCEFCGDALCEEHLPPEKHYCIAYKPASTAAEGGFESVEGFEGVGGRRRGARSPIASANLGIFINNCSLLLLILISISFILQLLIPNYTNLLILNPLNVQERPWTLVTHIFLHASFEHFFINMLFLAFFAPVLERAVGSRNFLAVFFLSGIAAGVGWCLTSQSPVLGASGALCGVFGALAVLMPRMRVYFFFFLPMEMWLAAILFALYDFFFAFSGDHIAHTAHLSGLFFGMLAGVMLREKARSVGGGFRRGF
;
A
#
# COMPACT_ATOMS: atom_id res chain seq x y z
N MET A 1 17.79 26.31 -10.42
CA MET A 1 16.54 26.66 -9.72
C MET A 1 15.91 25.38 -9.21
N ALA A 2 15.47 25.31 -7.94
CA ALA A 2 14.84 24.13 -7.38
C ALA A 2 13.49 23.83 -8.05
N ARG A 3 13.19 22.53 -8.21
CA ARG A 3 11.91 22.07 -8.75
C ARG A 3 11.10 21.39 -7.65
N CYS A 4 9.77 21.47 -7.72
CA CYS A 4 8.86 20.78 -6.83
C CYS A 4 9.05 19.27 -6.94
N VAL A 5 9.29 18.61 -5.80
CA VAL A 5 9.53 17.14 -5.74
C VAL A 5 8.33 16.32 -6.15
N ILE A 6 7.12 16.91 -6.14
CA ILE A 6 5.87 16.22 -6.49
C ILE A 6 5.53 16.34 -7.98
N CYS A 7 5.59 17.55 -8.55
CA CYS A 7 5.09 17.79 -9.91
C CYS A 7 6.15 18.36 -10.88
N GLY A 8 7.38 18.60 -10.45
CA GLY A 8 8.46 19.12 -11.29
C GLY A 8 8.34 20.60 -11.69
N LYS A 9 7.25 21.32 -11.33
CA LYS A 9 7.13 22.77 -11.53
C LYS A 9 8.19 23.53 -10.74
N ARG A 10 8.42 24.80 -11.05
CA ARG A 10 9.34 25.66 -10.29
C ARG A 10 8.92 25.66 -8.81
N ALA A 11 9.82 25.32 -7.90
CA ALA A 11 9.57 25.42 -6.49
C ALA A 11 9.57 26.89 -6.05
N VAL A 12 8.61 27.24 -5.20
CA VAL A 12 8.51 28.60 -4.62
C VAL A 12 9.09 28.64 -3.21
N ARG A 13 8.98 27.54 -2.46
CA ARG A 13 9.44 27.47 -1.06
C ARG A 13 9.81 26.02 -0.70
N ARG A 14 10.56 25.86 0.41
CA ARG A 14 10.74 24.57 1.06
C ARG A 14 9.68 24.36 2.14
N CYS A 15 9.20 23.14 2.30
CA CYS A 15 8.32 22.78 3.41
C CYS A 15 9.03 23.00 4.75
N GLU A 16 8.38 23.63 5.69
CA GLU A 16 8.94 23.91 7.03
C GLU A 16 9.13 22.63 7.87
N PHE A 17 8.39 21.58 7.56
CA PHE A 17 8.41 20.30 8.30
C PHE A 17 9.40 19.28 7.72
N CYS A 18 9.35 19.01 6.41
CA CYS A 18 10.20 17.99 5.78
C CYS A 18 11.37 18.56 4.96
N GLY A 19 11.42 19.88 4.72
CA GLY A 19 12.48 20.51 3.94
C GLY A 19 12.39 20.38 2.43
N ASP A 20 11.38 19.67 1.90
CA ASP A 20 11.20 19.45 0.47
C ASP A 20 10.92 20.74 -0.29
N ALA A 21 11.51 20.88 -1.50
CA ALA A 21 11.26 22.00 -2.38
C ALA A 21 9.89 21.82 -3.07
N LEU A 22 8.97 22.76 -2.90
CA LEU A 22 7.57 22.64 -3.32
C LEU A 22 7.10 23.86 -4.10
N CYS A 23 6.21 23.66 -5.08
CA CYS A 23 5.47 24.73 -5.71
C CYS A 23 4.32 25.19 -4.79
N GLU A 24 3.70 26.30 -5.12
CA GLU A 24 2.62 26.89 -4.34
C GLU A 24 1.46 25.92 -4.10
N GLU A 25 1.13 25.09 -5.10
CA GLU A 25 0.06 24.11 -5.06
C GLU A 25 0.33 22.95 -4.10
N HIS A 26 1.61 22.53 -3.96
CA HIS A 26 2.03 21.41 -3.10
C HIS A 26 2.64 21.88 -1.77
N LEU A 27 2.67 23.19 -1.50
CA LEU A 27 3.23 23.72 -0.27
C LEU A 27 2.44 23.29 1.00
N PRO A 28 1.09 23.19 0.99
CA PRO A 28 0.35 22.69 2.15
C PRO A 28 0.78 21.23 2.48
N PRO A 29 1.04 20.92 3.78
CA PRO A 29 1.53 19.60 4.20
C PRO A 29 0.67 18.43 3.73
N GLU A 30 -0.64 18.62 3.63
CA GLU A 30 -1.62 17.62 3.18
C GLU A 30 -1.48 17.29 1.68
N LYS A 31 -0.95 18.25 0.89
CA LYS A 31 -0.83 18.11 -0.58
C LYS A 31 0.50 17.51 -1.04
N HIS A 32 1.47 17.31 -0.16
CA HIS A 32 2.73 16.64 -0.48
C HIS A 32 3.06 15.48 0.46
N TYR A 33 2.06 15.00 1.22
CA TYR A 33 2.22 13.86 2.13
C TYR A 33 3.39 14.04 3.12
N CYS A 34 3.45 15.21 3.77
CA CYS A 34 4.55 15.59 4.66
C CYS A 34 4.65 14.66 5.87
N ILE A 35 5.68 13.82 5.91
CA ILE A 35 5.91 12.83 6.97
C ILE A 35 6.16 13.50 8.33
N ALA A 36 6.71 14.71 8.31
CA ALA A 36 7.03 15.47 9.53
C ALA A 36 5.88 16.36 10.04
N TYR A 37 4.79 16.47 9.26
CA TYR A 37 3.63 17.27 9.67
C TYR A 37 2.72 16.47 10.61
N LYS A 38 2.51 17.02 11.83
CA LYS A 38 1.50 16.54 12.77
C LYS A 38 0.38 17.58 12.84
N PRO A 39 -0.85 17.28 12.41
CA PRO A 39 -1.96 18.22 12.52
C PRO A 39 -2.24 18.57 14.01
N ALA A 40 -2.65 19.79 14.27
CA ALA A 40 -2.83 20.32 15.63
C ALA A 40 -3.82 19.54 16.53
N SER A 41 -4.70 18.72 15.93
CA SER A 41 -5.61 17.84 16.67
C SER A 41 -4.91 16.69 17.44
N THR A 42 -3.62 16.48 17.22
CA THR A 42 -2.80 15.50 17.94
C THR A 42 -1.84 16.14 18.95
N ALA A 43 -1.85 17.47 19.10
CA ALA A 43 -0.95 18.20 19.99
C ALA A 43 -1.54 18.45 21.40
N ALA A 44 -2.70 17.86 21.73
CA ALA A 44 -3.38 18.07 23.02
C ALA A 44 -3.17 16.92 24.02
N GLU A 45 -1.97 16.34 24.10
CA GLU A 45 -1.60 15.48 25.22
C GLU A 45 -0.08 15.58 25.47
N GLY A 46 0.29 16.48 26.36
CA GLY A 46 1.66 16.53 26.86
C GLY A 46 2.13 17.90 27.34
N GLY A 47 1.49 18.43 28.36
CA GLY A 47 1.97 19.62 29.05
C GLY A 47 1.37 19.68 30.46
N PHE A 48 2.09 19.11 31.42
CA PHE A 48 1.79 19.24 32.84
C PHE A 48 2.32 20.61 33.30
N GLU A 49 1.41 21.56 33.56
CA GLU A 49 1.69 22.71 34.42
C GLU A 49 0.53 22.92 35.38
N SER A 50 0.87 22.81 36.64
CA SER A 50 0.02 23.03 37.79
C SER A 50 -0.31 24.51 37.94
N VAL A 51 -1.59 24.87 37.96
CA VAL A 51 -2.07 26.13 38.56
C VAL A 51 -3.26 25.79 39.46
N GLU A 52 -3.11 26.12 40.72
CA GLU A 52 -4.10 26.00 41.78
C GLU A 52 -5.27 26.96 41.60
N GLY A 53 -6.46 26.49 41.92
CA GLY A 53 -7.56 27.31 42.47
C GLY A 53 -8.66 27.72 41.49
N PHE A 54 -9.79 27.04 41.53
CA PHE A 54 -11.11 27.65 41.78
C PHE A 54 -12.17 26.59 42.08
N GLU A 55 -12.94 26.85 43.14
CA GLU A 55 -13.99 26.00 43.65
C GLU A 55 -15.29 26.03 42.80
N GLY A 56 -15.94 24.85 42.75
CA GLY A 56 -17.41 24.75 42.79
C GLY A 56 -18.12 24.62 41.45
N VAL A 57 -18.73 23.51 41.17
CA VAL A 57 -20.16 23.26 40.98
C VAL A 57 -20.38 21.83 40.45
N GLY A 58 -21.24 21.08 41.09
CA GLY A 58 -21.51 19.66 40.83
C GLY A 58 -22.13 19.39 39.45
N GLY A 59 -21.61 18.36 38.76
CA GLY A 59 -22.13 17.86 37.51
C GLY A 59 -21.89 16.36 37.37
N ARG A 60 -22.96 15.61 37.28
CA ARG A 60 -23.15 14.17 37.12
C ARG A 60 -21.98 13.41 36.52
N ARG A 61 -21.44 12.46 37.25
CA ARG A 61 -20.51 11.42 36.77
C ARG A 61 -21.19 10.57 35.67
N ARG A 62 -20.92 10.85 34.44
CA ARG A 62 -21.10 9.91 33.32
C ARG A 62 -19.87 8.99 33.35
N GLY A 63 -20.11 7.67 33.41
CA GLY A 63 -19.08 6.65 33.50
C GLY A 63 -18.00 6.84 32.43
N ALA A 64 -16.76 7.02 32.89
CA ALA A 64 -15.58 7.07 32.07
C ALA A 64 -15.37 5.69 31.44
N ARG A 65 -15.75 5.56 30.17
CA ARG A 65 -15.24 4.48 29.32
C ARG A 65 -13.74 4.74 29.14
N SER A 66 -12.93 3.77 29.51
CA SER A 66 -11.47 3.86 29.43
C SER A 66 -11.02 4.27 28.01
N PRO A 67 -10.23 5.33 27.85
CA PRO A 67 -9.80 5.81 26.52
C PRO A 67 -8.80 4.87 25.81
N ILE A 68 -8.26 3.88 26.52
CA ILE A 68 -7.20 2.99 26.03
C ILE A 68 -7.69 2.01 24.96
N ALA A 69 -8.95 1.54 25.04
CA ALA A 69 -9.46 0.56 24.07
C ALA A 69 -9.89 1.16 22.73
N SER A 70 -10.28 2.46 22.69
CA SER A 70 -10.73 3.13 21.47
C SER A 70 -9.58 3.71 20.64
N ALA A 71 -8.48 4.11 21.27
CA ALA A 71 -7.31 4.65 20.58
C ALA A 71 -6.59 3.58 19.73
N ASN A 72 -6.48 2.35 20.26
CA ASN A 72 -5.78 1.27 19.57
C ASN A 72 -6.52 0.76 18.32
N LEU A 73 -7.84 0.73 18.33
CA LEU A 73 -8.63 0.28 17.18
C LEU A 73 -8.61 1.32 16.05
N GLY A 74 -8.54 2.62 16.36
CA GLY A 74 -8.46 3.71 15.38
C GLY A 74 -7.18 3.70 14.55
N ILE A 75 -6.06 3.27 15.14
CA ILE A 75 -4.78 3.12 14.43
C ILE A 75 -4.87 2.03 13.35
N PHE A 76 -5.54 0.93 13.63
CA PHE A 76 -5.71 -0.19 12.68
C PHE A 76 -6.76 0.12 11.60
N ILE A 77 -7.83 0.81 11.93
CA ILE A 77 -8.91 1.14 10.99
C ILE A 77 -8.43 2.14 9.92
N ASN A 78 -7.47 3.01 10.25
CA ASN A 78 -6.91 4.01 9.33
C ASN A 78 -5.56 3.60 8.71
N ASN A 79 -5.05 2.38 8.96
CA ASN A 79 -3.80 1.84 8.43
C ASN A 79 -4.00 0.39 7.96
N CYS A 80 -4.75 0.22 6.86
CA CYS A 80 -5.01 -1.10 6.30
C CYS A 80 -3.75 -1.79 5.79
N SER A 81 -2.74 -1.03 5.36
CA SER A 81 -1.43 -1.55 4.99
C SER A 81 -0.72 -2.22 6.17
N LEU A 82 -0.77 -1.62 7.35
CA LEU A 82 -0.24 -2.23 8.58
C LEU A 82 -1.04 -3.47 9.00
N LEU A 83 -2.37 -3.40 8.89
CA LEU A 83 -3.24 -4.55 9.18
C LEU A 83 -2.91 -5.73 8.26
N LEU A 84 -2.74 -5.50 6.95
CA LEU A 84 -2.36 -6.55 6.00
C LEU A 84 -1.00 -7.14 6.34
N LEU A 85 -0.01 -6.32 6.69
CA LEU A 85 1.30 -6.78 7.12
C LEU A 85 1.20 -7.73 8.31
N ILE A 86 0.40 -7.39 9.33
CA ILE A 86 0.17 -8.22 10.51
C ILE A 86 -0.55 -9.52 10.13
N LEU A 87 -1.63 -9.44 9.33
CA LEU A 87 -2.40 -10.62 8.92
C LEU A 87 -1.58 -11.60 8.09
N ILE A 88 -0.77 -11.12 7.16
CA ILE A 88 0.11 -11.95 6.35
C ILE A 88 1.20 -12.58 7.24
N SER A 89 1.75 -11.82 8.19
CA SER A 89 2.74 -12.35 9.15
C SER A 89 2.15 -13.43 10.04
N ILE A 90 0.93 -13.24 10.54
CA ILE A 90 0.22 -14.28 11.31
C ILE A 90 -0.01 -15.52 10.44
N SER A 91 -0.49 -15.34 9.20
CA SER A 91 -0.70 -16.46 8.27
C SER A 91 0.58 -17.23 8.02
N PHE A 92 1.73 -16.56 7.85
CA PHE A 92 3.02 -17.20 7.68
C PHE A 92 3.43 -18.02 8.92
N ILE A 93 3.20 -17.49 10.13
CA ILE A 93 3.43 -18.25 11.38
C ILE A 93 2.51 -19.50 11.43
N LEU A 94 1.24 -19.36 11.06
CA LEU A 94 0.30 -20.49 11.02
C LEU A 94 0.73 -21.55 9.99
N GLN A 95 1.33 -21.15 8.84
CA GLN A 95 1.90 -22.11 7.89
C GLN A 95 3.00 -22.97 8.52
N LEU A 96 3.80 -22.40 9.43
CA LEU A 96 4.88 -23.11 10.10
C LEU A 96 4.39 -24.04 11.21
N LEU A 97 3.26 -23.71 11.85
CA LEU A 97 2.74 -24.39 13.02
C LEU A 97 1.66 -25.44 12.73
N ILE A 98 0.84 -25.21 11.67
CA ILE A 98 -0.33 -26.04 11.41
C ILE A 98 -0.09 -26.93 10.19
N PRO A 99 -0.06 -28.25 10.36
CA PRO A 99 0.03 -29.19 9.24
C PRO A 99 -1.11 -28.97 8.24
N ASN A 100 -0.81 -29.09 6.95
CA ASN A 100 -1.76 -28.92 5.84
C ASN A 100 -2.38 -27.51 5.68
N TYR A 101 -2.00 -26.51 6.48
CA TYR A 101 -2.50 -25.13 6.34
C TYR A 101 -2.28 -24.61 4.92
N THR A 102 -1.08 -24.77 4.39
CA THR A 102 -0.74 -24.37 3.00
C THR A 102 -1.62 -25.08 1.99
N ASN A 103 -1.82 -26.39 2.10
CA ASN A 103 -2.61 -27.18 1.14
C ASN A 103 -4.09 -26.80 1.10
N LEU A 104 -4.64 -26.27 2.18
CA LEU A 104 -6.02 -25.79 2.25
C LEU A 104 -6.23 -24.45 1.54
N LEU A 105 -5.19 -23.62 1.49
CA LEU A 105 -5.30 -22.20 1.12
C LEU A 105 -4.52 -21.84 -0.16
N ILE A 106 -3.63 -22.70 -0.64
CA ILE A 106 -2.85 -22.51 -1.87
C ILE A 106 -3.74 -22.52 -3.10
N LEU A 107 -3.49 -21.63 -4.04
CA LEU A 107 -4.17 -21.61 -5.32
C LEU A 107 -3.59 -22.69 -6.23
N ASN A 108 -4.40 -23.68 -6.57
CA ASN A 108 -4.07 -24.71 -7.54
C ASN A 108 -5.02 -24.58 -8.74
N PRO A 109 -4.49 -24.28 -9.95
CA PRO A 109 -5.30 -24.12 -11.15
C PRO A 109 -6.21 -25.31 -11.47
N LEU A 110 -5.75 -26.53 -11.14
CA LEU A 110 -6.48 -27.77 -11.45
C LEU A 110 -7.77 -27.94 -10.62
N ASN A 111 -7.89 -27.30 -9.47
CA ASN A 111 -9.06 -27.43 -8.59
C ASN A 111 -9.61 -26.08 -8.11
N VAL A 112 -9.31 -25.00 -8.80
CA VAL A 112 -9.78 -23.65 -8.43
C VAL A 112 -11.31 -23.54 -8.47
N GLN A 113 -11.98 -24.30 -9.32
CA GLN A 113 -13.45 -24.31 -9.41
C GLN A 113 -14.11 -24.91 -8.16
N GLU A 114 -13.48 -25.90 -7.56
CA GLU A 114 -13.93 -26.54 -6.31
C GLU A 114 -13.55 -25.71 -5.08
N ARG A 115 -12.47 -24.92 -5.18
CA ARG A 115 -11.89 -24.13 -4.10
C ARG A 115 -11.72 -22.63 -4.49
N PRO A 116 -12.79 -21.93 -4.87
CA PRO A 116 -12.68 -20.55 -5.39
C PRO A 116 -12.13 -19.55 -4.37
N TRP A 117 -12.23 -19.83 -3.05
CA TRP A 117 -11.63 -18.99 -2.02
C TRP A 117 -10.10 -18.89 -2.14
N THR A 118 -9.46 -19.88 -2.78
CA THR A 118 -8.00 -19.89 -2.96
C THR A 118 -7.51 -18.75 -3.86
N LEU A 119 -8.38 -18.15 -4.69
CA LEU A 119 -8.08 -16.92 -5.41
C LEU A 119 -7.79 -15.72 -4.49
N VAL A 120 -8.21 -15.78 -3.24
CA VAL A 120 -7.92 -14.75 -2.23
C VAL A 120 -6.92 -15.26 -1.20
N THR A 121 -7.07 -16.49 -0.72
CA THR A 121 -6.28 -16.98 0.41
C THR A 121 -4.80 -17.22 0.06
N HIS A 122 -4.48 -17.54 -1.20
CA HIS A 122 -3.10 -17.72 -1.64
C HIS A 122 -2.23 -16.47 -1.42
N ILE A 123 -2.84 -15.26 -1.41
CA ILE A 123 -2.16 -13.98 -1.17
C ILE A 123 -1.48 -13.94 0.20
N PHE A 124 -2.01 -14.68 1.17
CA PHE A 124 -1.52 -14.69 2.55
C PHE A 124 -0.43 -15.72 2.81
N LEU A 125 -0.11 -16.57 1.84
CA LEU A 125 0.84 -17.66 1.98
C LEU A 125 2.20 -17.31 1.38
N HIS A 126 3.28 -17.93 1.89
CA HIS A 126 4.63 -17.73 1.36
C HIS A 126 5.42 -19.03 1.36
N ALA A 127 6.21 -19.25 0.29
CA ALA A 127 6.93 -20.50 0.06
C ALA A 127 8.17 -20.67 0.96
N SER A 128 8.81 -19.55 1.32
CA SER A 128 10.03 -19.53 2.14
C SER A 128 10.09 -18.25 2.97
N PHE A 129 11.03 -18.19 3.91
CA PHE A 129 11.28 -16.98 4.71
C PHE A 129 11.73 -15.81 3.83
N GLU A 130 12.61 -16.05 2.84
CA GLU A 130 13.07 -15.00 1.93
C GLU A 130 11.92 -14.44 1.11
N HIS A 131 11.05 -15.32 0.58
CA HIS A 131 9.85 -14.93 -0.16
C HIS A 131 8.92 -14.08 0.71
N PHE A 132 8.67 -14.50 1.95
CA PHE A 132 7.90 -13.74 2.93
C PHE A 132 8.54 -12.38 3.21
N PHE A 133 9.83 -12.36 3.53
CA PHE A 133 10.55 -11.15 3.92
C PHE A 133 10.54 -10.08 2.82
N ILE A 134 10.82 -10.47 1.57
CA ILE A 134 10.78 -9.56 0.42
C ILE A 134 9.38 -9.00 0.21
N ASN A 135 8.34 -9.82 0.32
CA ASN A 135 6.96 -9.35 0.19
C ASN A 135 6.58 -8.38 1.31
N MET A 136 6.97 -8.64 2.56
CA MET A 136 6.70 -7.74 3.69
C MET A 136 7.44 -6.43 3.56
N LEU A 137 8.68 -6.47 3.07
CA LEU A 137 9.45 -5.27 2.79
C LEU A 137 8.75 -4.40 1.74
N PHE A 138 8.31 -5.02 0.64
CA PHE A 138 7.58 -4.33 -0.43
C PHE A 138 6.25 -3.75 0.06
N LEU A 139 5.50 -4.54 0.84
CA LEU A 139 4.26 -4.10 1.49
C LEU A 139 4.50 -2.89 2.39
N ALA A 140 5.53 -2.96 3.25
CA ALA A 140 5.84 -1.89 4.20
C ALA A 140 6.23 -0.56 3.52
N PHE A 141 6.91 -0.61 2.37
CA PHE A 141 7.33 0.59 1.65
C PHE A 141 6.26 1.17 0.74
N PHE A 142 5.58 0.34 -0.05
CA PHE A 142 4.70 0.83 -1.12
C PHE A 142 3.22 0.92 -0.71
N ALA A 143 2.73 0.00 0.12
CA ALA A 143 1.32 -0.01 0.50
C ALA A 143 0.88 1.24 1.26
N PRO A 144 1.63 1.76 2.27
CA PRO A 144 1.24 2.99 2.95
C PRO A 144 1.25 4.22 2.03
N VAL A 145 2.10 4.23 0.99
CA VAL A 145 2.14 5.33 0.01
C VAL A 145 0.86 5.33 -0.82
N LEU A 146 0.47 4.17 -1.36
CA LEU A 146 -0.77 4.05 -2.11
C LEU A 146 -1.98 4.32 -1.23
N GLU A 147 -2.04 3.74 -0.02
CA GLU A 147 -3.15 3.93 0.91
C GLU A 147 -3.39 5.40 1.24
N ARG A 148 -2.32 6.17 1.49
CA ARG A 148 -2.41 7.62 1.71
C ARG A 148 -2.88 8.38 0.48
N ALA A 149 -2.48 7.93 -0.72
CA ALA A 149 -2.84 8.59 -1.97
C ALA A 149 -4.32 8.40 -2.35
N VAL A 150 -4.89 7.21 -2.10
CA VAL A 150 -6.22 6.85 -2.61
C VAL A 150 -7.24 6.52 -1.51
N GLY A 151 -6.82 6.49 -0.25
CA GLY A 151 -7.61 6.06 0.92
C GLY A 151 -7.70 4.54 1.06
N SER A 152 -7.95 4.09 2.30
CA SER A 152 -7.89 2.66 2.68
C SER A 152 -8.83 1.77 1.87
N ARG A 153 -10.04 2.22 1.53
CA ARG A 153 -11.01 1.42 0.74
C ARG A 153 -10.51 1.15 -0.67
N ASN A 154 -10.00 2.18 -1.36
CA ASN A 154 -9.47 2.02 -2.72
C ASN A 154 -8.16 1.23 -2.71
N PHE A 155 -7.31 1.44 -1.70
CA PHE A 155 -6.09 0.66 -1.51
C PHE A 155 -6.39 -0.84 -1.37
N LEU A 156 -7.31 -1.22 -0.47
CA LEU A 156 -7.72 -2.61 -0.30
C LEU A 156 -8.32 -3.19 -1.58
N ALA A 157 -9.15 -2.42 -2.29
CA ALA A 157 -9.69 -2.84 -3.58
C ALA A 157 -8.57 -3.11 -4.59
N VAL A 158 -7.60 -2.21 -4.73
CA VAL A 158 -6.45 -2.41 -5.62
C VAL A 158 -5.67 -3.66 -5.20
N PHE A 159 -5.35 -3.81 -3.92
CA PHE A 159 -4.57 -4.94 -3.41
C PHE A 159 -5.25 -6.29 -3.71
N PHE A 160 -6.50 -6.46 -3.27
CA PHE A 160 -7.19 -7.74 -3.41
C PHE A 160 -7.57 -8.05 -4.86
N LEU A 161 -8.09 -7.08 -5.60
CA LEU A 161 -8.48 -7.32 -6.98
C LEU A 161 -7.27 -7.59 -7.89
N SER A 162 -6.13 -6.92 -7.64
CA SER A 162 -4.89 -7.24 -8.35
C SER A 162 -4.35 -8.63 -7.98
N GLY A 163 -4.47 -9.02 -6.71
CA GLY A 163 -4.10 -10.37 -6.27
C GLY A 163 -4.97 -11.46 -6.91
N ILE A 164 -6.29 -11.22 -7.00
CA ILE A 164 -7.22 -12.12 -7.70
C ILE A 164 -6.88 -12.16 -9.19
N ALA A 165 -6.66 -11.01 -9.84
CA ALA A 165 -6.27 -10.93 -11.25
C ALA A 165 -4.95 -11.67 -11.52
N ALA A 166 -3.97 -11.58 -10.59
CA ALA A 166 -2.74 -12.34 -10.64
C ALA A 166 -2.98 -13.84 -10.57
N GLY A 167 -3.81 -14.28 -9.63
CA GLY A 167 -4.20 -15.70 -9.51
C GLY A 167 -4.92 -16.22 -10.75
N VAL A 168 -5.84 -15.45 -11.33
CA VAL A 168 -6.52 -15.79 -12.58
C VAL A 168 -5.52 -15.85 -13.74
N GLY A 169 -4.63 -14.84 -13.88
CA GLY A 169 -3.59 -14.83 -14.91
C GLY A 169 -2.68 -16.06 -14.82
N TRP A 170 -2.33 -16.48 -13.61
CA TRP A 170 -1.56 -17.72 -13.40
C TRP A 170 -2.34 -18.96 -13.83
N CYS A 171 -3.60 -19.08 -13.44
CA CYS A 171 -4.44 -20.22 -13.83
C CYS A 171 -4.63 -20.35 -15.35
N LEU A 172 -4.53 -19.26 -16.09
CA LEU A 172 -4.63 -19.26 -17.56
C LEU A 172 -3.32 -19.69 -18.24
N THR A 173 -2.20 -19.58 -17.55
CA THR A 173 -0.86 -19.78 -18.14
C THR A 173 -0.07 -20.94 -17.55
N SER A 174 -0.50 -21.48 -16.40
CA SER A 174 0.20 -22.55 -15.68
C SER A 174 -0.79 -23.51 -15.03
N GLN A 175 -0.35 -24.75 -14.83
CA GLN A 175 -1.06 -25.76 -14.05
C GLN A 175 -0.44 -26.00 -12.66
N SER A 176 0.65 -25.32 -12.35
CA SER A 176 1.34 -25.45 -11.07
C SER A 176 0.66 -24.65 -9.98
N PRO A 177 0.65 -25.11 -8.72
CA PRO A 177 0.15 -24.33 -7.60
C PRO A 177 0.95 -23.02 -7.42
N VAL A 178 0.26 -21.96 -6.96
CA VAL A 178 0.88 -20.66 -6.70
C VAL A 178 0.42 -20.10 -5.35
N LEU A 179 1.31 -19.35 -4.73
CA LEU A 179 1.08 -18.64 -3.47
C LEU A 179 1.97 -17.38 -3.38
N GLY A 180 1.53 -16.39 -2.61
CA GLY A 180 2.30 -15.19 -2.33
C GLY A 180 1.50 -13.90 -2.52
N ALA A 181 1.86 -12.87 -1.75
CA ALA A 181 1.29 -11.52 -1.89
C ALA A 181 1.82 -10.77 -3.13
N SER A 182 2.85 -11.30 -3.81
CA SER A 182 3.59 -10.59 -4.85
C SER A 182 2.72 -10.09 -6.00
N GLY A 183 1.75 -10.87 -6.47
CA GLY A 183 0.80 -10.44 -7.50
C GLY A 183 -0.04 -9.23 -7.08
N ALA A 184 -0.53 -9.22 -5.84
CA ALA A 184 -1.25 -8.07 -5.26
C ALA A 184 -0.32 -6.85 -5.10
N LEU A 185 0.92 -7.07 -4.67
CA LEU A 185 1.94 -6.02 -4.54
C LEU A 185 2.36 -5.45 -5.89
N CYS A 186 2.45 -6.27 -6.93
CA CYS A 186 2.64 -5.80 -8.31
C CYS A 186 1.50 -4.87 -8.73
N GLY A 187 0.26 -5.15 -8.31
CA GLY A 187 -0.87 -4.26 -8.51
C GLY A 187 -0.73 -2.92 -7.79
N VAL A 188 -0.29 -2.92 -6.53
CA VAL A 188 0.04 -1.70 -5.78
C VAL A 188 1.12 -0.90 -6.52
N PHE A 189 2.16 -1.57 -7.00
CA PHE A 189 3.26 -0.98 -7.76
C PHE A 189 2.79 -0.37 -9.08
N GLY A 190 1.94 -1.09 -9.83
CA GLY A 190 1.33 -0.61 -11.07
C GLY A 190 0.45 0.62 -10.86
N ALA A 191 -0.38 0.62 -9.81
CA ALA A 191 -1.20 1.78 -9.46
C ALA A 191 -0.34 3.01 -9.12
N LEU A 192 0.75 2.83 -8.34
CA LEU A 192 1.70 3.90 -8.03
C LEU A 192 2.42 4.43 -9.28
N ALA A 193 2.80 3.56 -10.23
CA ALA A 193 3.44 3.97 -11.48
C ALA A 193 2.54 4.90 -12.31
N VAL A 194 1.22 4.71 -12.25
CA VAL A 194 0.24 5.58 -12.93
C VAL A 194 -0.07 6.85 -12.13
N LEU A 195 -0.28 6.72 -10.82
CA LEU A 195 -0.69 7.84 -9.97
C LEU A 195 0.47 8.79 -9.66
N MET A 196 1.66 8.24 -9.43
CA MET A 196 2.86 8.94 -8.99
C MET A 196 4.10 8.59 -9.84
N PRO A 197 4.07 8.76 -11.18
CA PRO A 197 5.10 8.25 -12.09
C PRO A 197 6.51 8.78 -11.80
N ARG A 198 6.61 9.99 -11.27
CA ARG A 198 7.89 10.65 -10.94
C ARG A 198 8.33 10.46 -9.49
N MET A 199 7.61 9.63 -8.71
CA MET A 199 8.06 9.25 -7.38
C MET A 199 9.40 8.54 -7.48
N ARG A 200 10.37 8.97 -6.69
CA ARG A 200 11.68 8.30 -6.65
C ARG A 200 11.63 7.07 -5.77
N VAL A 201 12.04 5.95 -6.33
CA VAL A 201 12.25 4.69 -5.65
C VAL A 201 13.73 4.34 -5.70
N TYR A 202 14.23 3.69 -4.65
CA TYR A 202 15.64 3.31 -4.56
C TYR A 202 15.78 1.82 -4.81
N PHE A 203 16.21 1.46 -6.02
CA PHE A 203 16.47 0.08 -6.38
C PHE A 203 17.72 -0.40 -5.63
N PHE A 204 17.62 -1.57 -4.98
CA PHE A 204 18.65 -2.05 -4.06
C PHE A 204 19.10 -1.03 -2.99
N PHE A 205 18.21 -0.11 -2.57
CA PHE A 205 18.45 0.94 -1.56
C PHE A 205 19.43 2.04 -1.96
N PHE A 206 20.13 1.97 -3.08
CA PHE A 206 21.14 2.96 -3.48
C PHE A 206 20.92 3.57 -4.87
N LEU A 207 20.26 2.87 -5.81
CA LEU A 207 20.06 3.39 -7.16
C LEU A 207 18.70 4.11 -7.27
N PRO A 208 18.69 5.47 -7.28
CA PRO A 208 17.45 6.21 -7.43
C PRO A 208 16.92 6.11 -8.87
N MET A 209 15.65 5.74 -9.02
CA MET A 209 14.96 5.78 -10.30
C MET A 209 13.52 6.28 -10.13
N GLU A 210 12.90 6.73 -11.22
CA GLU A 210 11.51 7.12 -11.20
C GLU A 210 10.59 5.88 -11.24
N MET A 211 9.45 5.97 -10.60
CA MET A 211 8.49 4.87 -10.43
C MET A 211 8.04 4.26 -11.77
N TRP A 212 7.82 5.10 -12.80
CA TRP A 212 7.45 4.62 -14.13
C TRP A 212 8.56 3.76 -14.76
N LEU A 213 9.84 4.16 -14.60
CA LEU A 213 10.96 3.41 -15.12
C LEU A 213 11.12 2.08 -14.39
N ALA A 214 11.00 2.10 -13.05
CA ALA A 214 11.04 0.88 -12.24
C ALA A 214 9.93 -0.10 -12.65
N ALA A 215 8.71 0.39 -12.93
CA ALA A 215 7.61 -0.45 -13.39
C ALA A 215 7.85 -1.06 -14.78
N ILE A 216 8.44 -0.30 -15.71
CA ILE A 216 8.80 -0.82 -17.03
C ILE A 216 9.88 -1.90 -16.90
N LEU A 217 10.96 -1.64 -16.14
CA LEU A 217 12.03 -2.62 -15.96
C LEU A 217 11.53 -3.91 -15.30
N PHE A 218 10.65 -3.79 -14.31
CA PHE A 218 10.01 -4.93 -13.67
C PHE A 218 9.12 -5.70 -14.65
N ALA A 219 8.29 -5.00 -15.45
CA ALA A 219 7.44 -5.64 -16.46
C ALA A 219 8.27 -6.36 -17.54
N LEU A 220 9.37 -5.75 -18.00
CA LEU A 220 10.27 -6.38 -18.96
C LEU A 220 10.94 -7.63 -18.37
N TYR A 221 11.41 -7.55 -17.12
CA TYR A 221 11.97 -8.70 -16.43
C TYR A 221 10.95 -9.86 -16.39
N ASP A 222 9.75 -9.62 -15.87
CA ASP A 222 8.72 -10.66 -15.78
C ASP A 222 8.28 -11.16 -17.17
N PHE A 223 8.27 -10.31 -18.17
CA PHE A 223 7.92 -10.70 -19.54
C PHE A 223 8.97 -11.64 -20.16
N PHE A 224 10.26 -11.31 -20.05
CA PHE A 224 11.33 -12.15 -20.60
C PHE A 224 11.47 -13.49 -19.87
N PHE A 225 11.16 -13.51 -18.57
CA PHE A 225 11.25 -14.72 -17.77
C PHE A 225 9.91 -15.45 -17.59
N ALA A 226 8.82 -14.98 -18.24
CA ALA A 226 7.47 -15.54 -18.09
C ALA A 226 7.38 -17.07 -18.33
N PHE A 227 8.27 -17.61 -19.15
CA PHE A 227 8.33 -19.05 -19.52
C PHE A 227 9.70 -19.68 -19.24
N SER A 228 10.50 -19.09 -18.36
CA SER A 228 11.86 -19.58 -18.04
C SER A 228 11.86 -20.92 -17.31
N GLY A 229 10.72 -21.33 -16.72
CA GLY A 229 10.62 -22.56 -15.92
C GLY A 229 11.24 -22.44 -14.52
N ASP A 230 11.56 -21.23 -14.10
CA ASP A 230 11.96 -20.96 -12.71
C ASP A 230 10.75 -21.03 -11.76
N HIS A 231 11.00 -20.85 -10.46
CA HIS A 231 9.95 -20.95 -9.43
C HIS A 231 9.19 -19.62 -9.22
N ILE A 232 9.35 -18.61 -10.11
CA ILE A 232 8.72 -17.32 -10.00
C ILE A 232 7.45 -17.26 -10.87
N ALA A 233 6.36 -16.79 -10.32
CA ALA A 233 5.08 -16.69 -11.02
C ALA A 233 4.99 -15.40 -11.86
N HIS A 234 5.85 -15.26 -12.87
CA HIS A 234 5.98 -14.04 -13.69
C HIS A 234 4.67 -13.59 -14.35
N THR A 235 3.88 -14.52 -14.86
CA THR A 235 2.59 -14.19 -15.48
C THR A 235 1.56 -13.70 -14.46
N ALA A 236 1.62 -14.18 -13.21
CA ALA A 236 0.83 -13.64 -12.11
C ALA A 236 1.26 -12.19 -11.78
N HIS A 237 2.55 -11.92 -11.73
CA HIS A 237 3.08 -10.58 -11.51
C HIS A 237 2.64 -9.60 -12.59
N LEU A 238 2.78 -9.97 -13.86
CA LEU A 238 2.34 -9.15 -15.01
C LEU A 238 0.84 -8.87 -14.96
N SER A 239 0.03 -9.89 -14.66
CA SER A 239 -1.43 -9.74 -14.54
C SER A 239 -1.81 -8.80 -13.40
N GLY A 240 -1.17 -8.93 -12.24
CA GLY A 240 -1.35 -8.04 -11.10
C GLY A 240 -0.93 -6.61 -11.41
N LEU A 241 0.24 -6.43 -12.01
CA LEU A 241 0.77 -5.12 -12.43
C LEU A 241 -0.18 -4.41 -13.38
N PHE A 242 -0.62 -5.11 -14.45
CA PHE A 242 -1.54 -4.58 -15.44
C PHE A 242 -2.87 -4.14 -14.81
N PHE A 243 -3.45 -4.98 -13.96
CA PHE A 243 -4.70 -4.66 -13.26
C PHE A 243 -4.52 -3.44 -12.34
N GLY A 244 -3.40 -3.37 -11.62
CA GLY A 244 -3.06 -2.22 -10.80
C GLY A 244 -2.89 -0.93 -11.58
N MET A 245 -2.25 -0.97 -12.75
CA MET A 245 -2.16 0.18 -13.65
C MET A 245 -3.53 0.64 -14.13
N LEU A 246 -4.42 -0.28 -14.51
CA LEU A 246 -5.79 0.03 -14.91
C LEU A 246 -6.56 0.68 -13.75
N ALA A 247 -6.49 0.12 -12.55
CA ALA A 247 -7.08 0.70 -11.35
C ALA A 247 -6.54 2.11 -11.06
N GLY A 248 -5.23 2.32 -11.24
CA GLY A 248 -4.58 3.63 -11.12
C GLY A 248 -5.16 4.67 -12.10
N VAL A 249 -5.40 4.28 -13.37
CA VAL A 249 -6.05 5.15 -14.37
C VAL A 249 -7.46 5.53 -13.91
N MET A 250 -8.27 4.56 -13.50
CA MET A 250 -9.65 4.80 -13.03
C MET A 250 -9.69 5.72 -11.80
N LEU A 251 -8.80 5.50 -10.84
CA LEU A 251 -8.71 6.33 -9.64
C LEU A 251 -8.28 7.76 -9.96
N ARG A 252 -7.37 7.94 -10.90
CA ARG A 252 -6.92 9.25 -11.37
C ARG A 252 -8.04 10.03 -12.07
N GLU A 253 -8.85 9.38 -12.88
CA GLU A 253 -10.01 9.98 -13.55
C GLU A 253 -11.09 10.37 -12.56
N LYS A 254 -11.41 9.50 -11.60
CA LYS A 254 -12.37 9.78 -10.53
C LYS A 254 -11.96 11.00 -9.71
N ALA A 255 -10.70 11.12 -9.33
CA ALA A 255 -10.17 12.29 -8.63
C ALA A 255 -10.33 13.58 -9.46
N ARG A 256 -10.18 13.50 -10.79
CA ARG A 256 -10.40 14.65 -11.70
C ARG A 256 -11.87 15.03 -11.83
N SER A 257 -12.78 14.05 -11.88
CA SER A 257 -14.21 14.31 -12.05
C SER A 257 -14.89 14.88 -10.80
N VAL A 258 -14.48 14.43 -9.61
CA VAL A 258 -15.01 14.91 -8.31
C VAL A 258 -14.42 16.28 -7.94
N GLY A 259 -13.20 16.57 -8.36
CA GLY A 259 -12.51 17.84 -8.13
C GLY A 259 -12.68 18.80 -9.27
N GLY A 260 -13.89 19.18 -9.69
CA GLY A 260 -14.20 20.08 -10.81
C GLY A 260 -13.42 21.42 -10.88
N GLY A 261 -12.18 21.45 -10.42
CA GLY A 261 -11.23 22.56 -10.40
C GLY A 261 -9.77 22.14 -10.61
N PHE A 262 -9.46 20.85 -10.79
CA PHE A 262 -8.07 20.44 -11.02
C PHE A 262 -7.69 20.65 -12.49
N ARG A 263 -7.48 21.92 -12.86
CA ARG A 263 -6.94 22.33 -14.17
C ARG A 263 -5.58 21.67 -14.39
N ARG A 264 -5.49 21.02 -15.55
CA ARG A 264 -4.33 20.48 -16.26
C ARG A 264 -3.00 21.13 -15.85
N GLY A 265 -2.08 20.35 -15.35
CA GLY A 265 -0.70 20.70 -15.10
C GLY A 265 0.15 19.44 -15.09
N PHE A 266 0.31 18.80 -16.25
CA PHE A 266 1.32 17.78 -16.54
C PHE A 266 2.32 18.34 -17.53
#